data_f5eff3b4913927ae7f9e50db7b1132a2
#
_entry.id   f5eff3b4913927ae7f9e50db7b1132a2
#
_cell.length_a   1.000
_cell.length_b   1.000
_cell.length_c   1.000
_cell.angle_alpha   90.00
_cell.angle_beta   90.00
_cell.angle_gamma   90.00
#
_symmetry.space_group_name_H-M   'P 1'
#
loop_
_entity.id
_entity.type
_entity.pdbx_description
1 polymer ?
#
loop_
_entity_poly.entity_id
_entity_poly.type
_entity_poly.pdbx_seq_one_letter_code
_entity_poly.pdbx_strand_id
1 'polypeptide(L)'
;YCRYATLELIIEEIKENNIEGELAELGVFRGDFSKYMNKEFPEKKLYLFDTFGGFDARDVDVDIKNNFTKGQWFEAVENFKNTDENLVIRKMKYPDNCVVRKGYFPDTIPENEVTYSLVSIDCDLYMPILEGLRYFYPRMNVGGYIMLHDYNTPELKGVKKAVKDYECEIGRRLVKVPISDSCGTLVIGK
;
A
#
# COMPACT_ATOMS: atom_id res chain seq x y z
N TYR A 1 2.97 -13.83 -9.75
CA TYR A 1 1.79 -14.72 -9.73
C TYR A 1 1.23 -14.85 -8.30
N CYS A 2 2.01 -15.27 -7.30
CA CYS A 2 1.52 -15.53 -5.93
C CYS A 2 0.82 -14.32 -5.29
N ARG A 3 1.34 -13.10 -5.46
CA ARG A 3 0.71 -11.88 -4.92
C ARG A 3 -0.73 -11.70 -5.44
N TYR A 4 -0.94 -11.87 -6.75
CA TYR A 4 -2.27 -11.74 -7.35
C TYR A 4 -3.20 -12.89 -6.98
N ALA A 5 -2.69 -14.13 -6.92
CA ALA A 5 -3.48 -15.27 -6.47
C ALA A 5 -3.91 -15.11 -4.99
N THR A 6 -3.03 -14.57 -4.15
CA THR A 6 -3.40 -14.24 -2.75
C THR A 6 -4.43 -13.12 -2.70
N LEU A 7 -4.31 -12.10 -3.56
CA LEU A 7 -5.32 -11.04 -3.65
C LEU A 7 -6.70 -11.60 -4.05
N GLU A 8 -6.77 -12.52 -5.00
CA GLU A 8 -8.02 -13.16 -5.41
C GLU A 8 -8.70 -13.86 -4.23
N LEU A 9 -7.95 -14.65 -3.45
CA LEU A 9 -8.49 -15.34 -2.27
C LEU A 9 -8.93 -14.34 -1.17
N ILE A 10 -8.18 -13.27 -0.94
CA ILE A 10 -8.58 -12.21 0.01
C ILE A 10 -9.87 -11.52 -0.44
N ILE A 11 -10.03 -11.27 -1.75
CA ILE A 11 -11.24 -10.68 -2.32
C ILE A 11 -12.44 -11.61 -2.09
N GLU A 12 -12.29 -12.91 -2.26
CA GLU A 12 -13.33 -13.90 -1.99
C GLU A 12 -13.72 -13.87 -0.51
N GLU A 13 -12.76 -13.91 0.41
CA GLU A 13 -13.00 -13.82 1.86
C GLU A 13 -13.77 -12.55 2.25
N ILE A 14 -13.38 -11.38 1.70
CA ILE A 14 -14.06 -10.11 1.98
C ILE A 14 -15.50 -10.14 1.48
N LYS A 15 -15.75 -10.69 0.28
CA LYS A 15 -17.09 -10.80 -0.31
C LYS A 15 -17.98 -11.78 0.44
N GLU A 16 -17.48 -12.98 0.73
CA GLU A 16 -18.24 -14.03 1.41
C GLU A 16 -18.65 -13.63 2.83
N ASN A 17 -17.76 -12.92 3.53
CA ASN A 17 -18.02 -12.47 4.89
C ASN A 17 -18.66 -11.06 4.96
N ASN A 18 -18.96 -10.44 3.81
CA ASN A 18 -19.54 -9.11 3.72
C ASN A 18 -18.77 -8.05 4.52
N ILE A 19 -17.43 -8.07 4.45
CA ILE A 19 -16.59 -7.13 5.20
C ILE A 19 -16.79 -5.72 4.66
N GLU A 20 -17.34 -4.86 5.51
CA GLU A 20 -17.57 -3.45 5.19
C GLU A 20 -16.28 -2.65 5.11
N GLY A 21 -16.36 -1.46 4.55
CA GLY A 21 -15.23 -0.53 4.38
C GLY A 21 -14.76 -0.44 2.94
N GLU A 22 -14.04 0.61 2.68
CA GLU A 22 -13.54 0.98 1.37
C GLU A 22 -12.22 0.26 1.03
N LEU A 23 -11.70 0.54 -0.15
CA LEU A 23 -10.43 0.04 -0.64
C LEU A 23 -9.40 1.17 -0.65
N ALA A 24 -8.11 0.85 -0.48
CA ALA A 24 -7.04 1.81 -0.69
C ALA A 24 -5.79 1.17 -1.28
N GLU A 25 -5.03 1.97 -2.04
CA GLU A 25 -3.65 1.68 -2.38
C GLU A 25 -2.78 2.90 -2.07
N LEU A 26 -1.71 2.70 -1.30
CA LEU A 26 -0.65 3.65 -1.04
C LEU A 26 0.60 3.22 -1.80
N GLY A 27 1.03 4.06 -2.76
CA GLY A 27 2.02 3.70 -3.76
C GLY A 27 1.34 3.02 -4.97
N VAL A 28 0.69 3.82 -5.78
CA VAL A 28 -0.16 3.35 -6.91
C VAL A 28 0.65 3.12 -8.17
N PHE A 29 1.68 3.94 -8.39
CA PHE A 29 2.50 3.95 -9.60
C PHE A 29 1.64 3.98 -10.86
N ARG A 30 1.56 2.89 -11.61
CA ARG A 30 0.78 2.77 -12.86
C ARG A 30 -0.60 2.13 -12.67
N GLY A 31 -1.01 1.83 -11.44
CA GLY A 31 -2.32 1.31 -11.09
C GLY A 31 -2.55 -0.14 -11.53
N ASP A 32 -1.50 -0.94 -11.72
CA ASP A 32 -1.66 -2.32 -12.17
C ASP A 32 -2.24 -3.23 -11.08
N PHE A 33 -2.02 -2.93 -9.82
CA PHE A 33 -2.63 -3.63 -8.70
C PHE A 33 -4.03 -3.06 -8.38
N SER A 34 -4.16 -1.72 -8.34
CA SER A 34 -5.42 -1.00 -8.14
C SER A 34 -6.54 -1.46 -9.08
N LYS A 35 -6.23 -1.72 -10.36
CA LYS A 35 -7.24 -2.12 -11.34
C LYS A 35 -7.95 -3.44 -11.00
N TYR A 36 -7.26 -4.37 -10.32
CA TYR A 36 -7.86 -5.63 -9.88
C TYR A 36 -8.82 -5.38 -8.72
N MET A 37 -8.41 -4.59 -7.72
CA MET A 37 -9.29 -4.22 -6.61
C MET A 37 -10.53 -3.48 -7.10
N ASN A 38 -10.35 -2.46 -7.96
CA ASN A 38 -11.45 -1.70 -8.55
C ASN A 38 -12.41 -2.58 -9.35
N LYS A 39 -11.89 -3.53 -10.13
CA LYS A 39 -12.70 -4.44 -10.95
C LYS A 39 -13.62 -5.32 -10.11
N GLU A 40 -13.13 -5.79 -8.97
CA GLU A 40 -13.80 -6.80 -8.15
C GLU A 40 -14.81 -6.22 -7.15
N PHE A 41 -14.75 -4.91 -6.86
CA PHE A 41 -15.63 -4.23 -5.93
C PHE A 41 -16.29 -2.99 -6.57
N PRO A 42 -17.32 -3.21 -7.42
CA PRO A 42 -18.00 -2.10 -8.11
C PRO A 42 -18.75 -1.16 -7.17
N GLU A 43 -19.04 -1.58 -5.94
CA GLU A 43 -19.78 -0.82 -4.93
C GLU A 43 -18.90 -0.05 -3.95
N LYS A 44 -17.59 -0.38 -3.89
CA LYS A 44 -16.64 0.26 -2.95
C LYS A 44 -15.87 1.38 -3.63
N LYS A 45 -15.57 2.43 -2.87
CA LYS A 45 -14.59 3.44 -3.31
C LYS A 45 -13.18 2.88 -3.20
N LEU A 46 -12.33 3.28 -4.14
CA LEU A 46 -10.90 2.98 -4.12
C LEU A 46 -10.11 4.28 -3.96
N TYR A 47 -9.49 4.45 -2.80
CA TYR A 47 -8.62 5.58 -2.51
C TYR A 47 -7.21 5.30 -3.04
N LEU A 48 -6.71 6.20 -3.88
CA LEU A 48 -5.43 6.07 -4.58
C LEU A 48 -4.46 7.15 -4.11
N PHE A 49 -3.55 6.76 -3.22
CA PHE A 49 -2.56 7.66 -2.64
C PHE A 49 -1.21 7.50 -3.36
N ASP A 50 -0.75 8.54 -4.03
CA ASP A 50 0.54 8.56 -4.70
C ASP A 50 0.97 10.02 -4.95
N THR A 51 2.26 10.27 -5.00
CA THR A 51 2.81 11.55 -5.45
C THR A 51 2.55 11.77 -6.94
N PHE A 52 2.46 10.68 -7.73
CA PHE A 52 2.48 10.67 -9.20
C PHE A 52 3.67 11.45 -9.79
N GLY A 53 4.74 11.54 -9.01
CA GLY A 53 5.97 12.24 -9.36
C GLY A 53 7.24 11.48 -8.93
N GLY A 54 7.07 10.26 -8.43
CA GLY A 54 8.14 9.44 -7.88
C GLY A 54 8.31 9.64 -6.36
N PHE A 55 9.41 9.16 -5.82
CA PHE A 55 9.69 9.27 -4.38
C PHE A 55 9.89 10.72 -3.93
N ASP A 56 9.33 11.06 -2.77
CA ASP A 56 9.60 12.34 -2.12
C ASP A 56 11.03 12.36 -1.53
N ALA A 57 11.71 13.47 -1.70
CA ALA A 57 13.09 13.61 -1.24
C ALA A 57 13.24 13.42 0.29
N ARG A 58 12.21 13.78 1.07
CA ARG A 58 12.18 13.59 2.53
C ARG A 58 12.33 12.13 2.90
N ASP A 59 11.61 11.24 2.21
CA ASP A 59 11.63 9.81 2.47
C ASP A 59 12.93 9.16 2.00
N VAL A 60 13.40 9.57 0.81
CA VAL A 60 14.71 9.15 0.27
C VAL A 60 15.84 9.50 1.23
N ASP A 61 15.85 10.72 1.77
CA ASP A 61 16.85 11.17 2.74
C ASP A 61 16.86 10.32 4.01
N VAL A 62 15.69 9.95 4.52
CA VAL A 62 15.57 9.08 5.71
C VAL A 62 16.16 7.70 5.43
N ASP A 63 15.82 7.10 4.30
CA ASP A 63 16.28 5.77 3.92
C ASP A 63 17.81 5.73 3.71
N ILE A 64 18.37 6.73 3.01
CA ILE A 64 19.81 6.83 2.80
C ILE A 64 20.55 7.04 4.13
N LYS A 65 20.11 7.98 4.97
CA LYS A 65 20.76 8.29 6.27
C LYS A 65 20.78 7.09 7.21
N ASN A 66 19.76 6.24 7.15
CA ASN A 66 19.67 5.05 8.01
C ASN A 66 20.21 3.77 7.34
N ASN A 67 20.74 3.85 6.13
CA ASN A 67 21.18 2.71 5.33
C ASN A 67 20.09 1.65 5.11
N PHE A 68 18.83 2.09 4.98
CA PHE A 68 17.72 1.20 4.66
C PHE A 68 17.71 0.86 3.18
N THR A 69 17.97 1.86 2.32
CA THR A 69 18.07 1.73 0.87
C THR A 69 19.35 2.42 0.37
N LYS A 70 20.02 1.84 -0.61
CA LYS A 70 21.24 2.44 -1.19
C LYS A 70 20.88 3.45 -2.27
N GLY A 71 21.64 4.55 -2.38
CA GLY A 71 21.43 5.60 -3.38
C GLY A 71 21.35 5.09 -4.83
N GLN A 72 22.19 4.14 -5.18
CA GLN A 72 22.21 3.49 -6.51
C GLN A 72 20.89 2.79 -6.87
N TRP A 73 20.11 2.32 -5.90
CA TRP A 73 18.80 1.73 -6.14
C TRP A 73 17.82 2.76 -6.70
N PHE A 74 17.80 3.97 -6.17
CA PHE A 74 16.94 5.05 -6.64
C PHE A 74 17.25 5.46 -8.10
N GLU A 75 18.51 5.42 -8.49
CA GLU A 75 18.93 5.67 -9.87
C GLU A 75 18.44 4.56 -10.80
N ALA A 76 18.54 3.29 -10.37
CA ALA A 76 18.14 2.12 -11.16
C ALA A 76 16.64 2.08 -11.46
N VAL A 77 15.80 2.55 -10.53
CA VAL A 77 14.34 2.57 -10.70
C VAL A 77 13.79 3.91 -11.24
N GLU A 78 14.68 4.83 -11.59
CA GLU A 78 14.32 6.18 -12.09
C GLU A 78 13.27 6.88 -11.20
N ASN A 79 13.31 6.61 -9.90
CA ASN A 79 12.37 7.09 -8.89
C ASN A 79 10.88 6.86 -9.23
N PHE A 80 10.55 5.90 -10.07
CA PHE A 80 9.17 5.63 -10.49
C PHE A 80 8.39 6.85 -11.04
N LYS A 81 9.08 7.75 -11.74
CA LYS A 81 8.48 9.00 -12.27
C LYS A 81 7.58 8.81 -13.49
N ASN A 82 7.64 7.62 -14.14
CA ASN A 82 6.90 7.35 -15.38
C ASN A 82 5.45 6.93 -15.06
N THR A 83 4.69 7.84 -14.47
CA THR A 83 3.28 7.66 -14.11
C THR A 83 2.55 9.00 -14.04
N ASP A 84 1.22 8.97 -14.12
CA ASP A 84 0.31 10.05 -13.81
C ASP A 84 -1.10 9.52 -13.46
N GLU A 85 -1.90 10.33 -12.81
CA GLU A 85 -3.25 9.97 -12.37
C GLU A 85 -4.19 9.59 -13.53
N ASN A 86 -4.07 10.24 -14.68
CA ASN A 86 -4.93 9.94 -15.83
C ASN A 86 -4.60 8.57 -16.43
N LEU A 87 -3.31 8.21 -16.46
CA LEU A 87 -2.86 6.88 -16.88
C LEU A 87 -3.49 5.80 -15.99
N VAL A 88 -3.52 6.03 -14.69
CA VAL A 88 -4.10 5.09 -13.70
C VAL A 88 -5.61 4.99 -13.90
N ILE A 89 -6.33 6.12 -13.92
CA ILE A 89 -7.79 6.15 -14.02
C ILE A 89 -8.30 5.48 -15.30
N ARG A 90 -7.60 5.64 -16.42
CA ARG A 90 -7.97 4.98 -17.70
C ARG A 90 -7.92 3.46 -17.65
N LYS A 91 -7.22 2.85 -16.70
CA LYS A 91 -7.16 1.39 -16.52
C LYS A 91 -8.29 0.85 -15.67
N MET A 92 -8.99 1.70 -14.93
CA MET A 92 -10.03 1.29 -14.00
C MET A 92 -11.32 0.90 -14.73
N LYS A 93 -11.95 -0.17 -14.25
CA LYS A 93 -13.26 -0.61 -14.77
C LYS A 93 -14.38 0.32 -14.27
N TYR A 94 -14.24 0.83 -13.05
CA TYR A 94 -15.18 1.76 -12.41
C TYR A 94 -14.44 3.03 -11.99
N PRO A 95 -14.08 3.92 -12.94
CA PRO A 95 -13.29 5.11 -12.68
C PRO A 95 -13.97 6.09 -11.71
N ASP A 96 -15.30 6.16 -11.73
CA ASP A 96 -16.09 7.04 -10.87
C ASP A 96 -16.03 6.65 -9.38
N ASN A 97 -15.60 5.41 -9.08
CA ASN A 97 -15.37 4.94 -7.72
C ASN A 97 -13.96 5.24 -7.22
N CYS A 98 -13.09 5.78 -8.07
CA CYS A 98 -11.72 6.11 -7.67
C CYS A 98 -11.65 7.51 -7.04
N VAL A 99 -11.00 7.58 -5.88
CA VAL A 99 -10.72 8.83 -5.16
C VAL A 99 -9.21 9.06 -5.19
N VAL A 100 -8.75 9.86 -6.16
CA VAL A 100 -7.31 10.17 -6.30
C VAL A 100 -6.88 11.15 -5.20
N ARG A 101 -5.83 10.80 -4.48
CA ARG A 101 -5.21 11.57 -3.42
C ARG A 101 -3.75 11.84 -3.77
N LYS A 102 -3.56 12.74 -4.75
CA LYS A 102 -2.25 13.11 -5.27
C LYS A 102 -1.48 13.99 -4.29
N GLY A 103 -0.28 13.57 -3.96
CA GLY A 103 0.66 14.31 -3.12
C GLY A 103 1.39 13.43 -2.13
N TYR A 104 2.11 14.08 -1.22
CA TYR A 104 2.87 13.42 -0.18
C TYR A 104 1.94 12.81 0.89
N PHE A 105 2.16 11.54 1.23
CA PHE A 105 1.49 10.92 2.36
C PHE A 105 2.32 11.15 3.65
N PRO A 106 1.72 11.61 4.78
CA PRO A 106 0.30 11.58 5.12
C PRO A 106 -0.50 12.87 4.84
N ASP A 107 0.06 13.90 4.17
CA ASP A 107 -0.61 15.18 3.93
C ASP A 107 -1.92 15.04 3.11
N THR A 108 -2.06 13.93 2.38
CA THR A 108 -3.22 13.63 1.52
C THR A 108 -4.31 12.81 2.20
N ILE A 109 -4.22 12.56 3.49
CA ILE A 109 -5.26 11.86 4.26
C ILE A 109 -6.60 12.62 4.17
N PRO A 110 -7.74 11.94 3.91
CA PRO A 110 -9.04 12.58 3.87
C PRO A 110 -9.45 13.12 5.26
N GLU A 111 -10.15 14.25 5.28
CA GLU A 111 -10.64 14.85 6.53
C GLU A 111 -11.78 14.05 7.18
N ASN A 112 -12.57 13.36 6.35
CA ASN A 112 -13.64 12.48 6.84
C ASN A 112 -13.09 11.13 7.28
N GLU A 113 -13.74 10.53 8.28
CA GLU A 113 -13.41 9.17 8.70
C GLU A 113 -13.80 8.17 7.61
N VAL A 114 -12.81 7.33 7.22
CA VAL A 114 -12.98 6.24 6.27
C VAL A 114 -12.48 4.96 6.92
N THR A 115 -13.25 3.88 6.83
CA THR A 115 -12.81 2.54 7.22
C THR A 115 -12.53 1.70 5.99
N TYR A 116 -11.68 0.70 6.14
CA TYR A 116 -11.19 -0.08 5.00
C TYR A 116 -11.39 -1.58 5.21
N SER A 117 -11.68 -2.28 4.13
CA SER A 117 -11.71 -3.75 4.08
C SER A 117 -10.45 -4.32 3.43
N LEU A 118 -9.86 -3.62 2.47
CA LEU A 118 -8.64 -4.04 1.79
C LEU A 118 -7.75 -2.84 1.49
N VAL A 119 -6.48 -2.96 1.89
CA VAL A 119 -5.46 -1.94 1.63
C VAL A 119 -4.23 -2.60 1.02
N SER A 120 -3.70 -2.02 -0.05
CA SER A 120 -2.36 -2.31 -0.56
C SER A 120 -1.41 -1.19 -0.12
N ILE A 121 -0.24 -1.55 0.40
CA ILE A 121 0.85 -0.61 0.71
C ILE A 121 2.09 -1.06 -0.06
N ASP A 122 2.52 -0.23 -1.02
CA ASP A 122 3.57 -0.54 -1.99
C ASP A 122 4.40 0.71 -2.32
N CYS A 123 5.05 1.28 -1.29
CA CYS A 123 5.78 2.55 -1.39
C CYS A 123 7.28 2.42 -1.07
N ASP A 124 7.80 1.20 -0.98
CA ASP A 124 9.22 0.87 -0.93
C ASP A 124 10.02 1.43 0.27
N LEU A 125 9.68 2.62 0.78
CA LEU A 125 10.48 3.37 1.73
C LEU A 125 9.91 3.31 3.15
N TYR A 126 10.82 3.49 4.12
CA TYR A 126 10.51 3.37 5.55
C TYR A 126 9.38 4.28 6.03
N MET A 127 9.47 5.59 5.73
CA MET A 127 8.50 6.57 6.28
C MET A 127 7.09 6.36 5.74
N PRO A 128 6.85 6.26 4.43
CA PRO A 128 5.48 6.08 3.93
C PRO A 128 4.88 4.73 4.34
N ILE A 129 5.68 3.66 4.52
CA ILE A 129 5.21 2.39 5.09
C ILE A 129 4.76 2.58 6.55
N LEU A 130 5.57 3.25 7.37
CA LEU A 130 5.25 3.48 8.78
C LEU A 130 3.99 4.34 8.94
N GLU A 131 3.91 5.46 8.22
CA GLU A 131 2.74 6.33 8.22
C GLU A 131 1.49 5.64 7.65
N GLY A 132 1.66 4.81 6.60
CA GLY A 132 0.60 3.97 6.07
C GLY A 132 0.04 3.02 7.12
N LEU A 133 0.88 2.32 7.87
CA LEU A 133 0.43 1.43 8.95
C LEU A 133 -0.26 2.21 10.08
N ARG A 134 0.26 3.37 10.48
CA ARG A 134 -0.34 4.26 11.50
C ARG A 134 -1.73 4.72 11.10
N TYR A 135 -1.93 5.01 9.83
CA TYR A 135 -3.21 5.47 9.31
C TYR A 135 -4.19 4.34 9.05
N PHE A 136 -3.79 3.34 8.27
CA PHE A 136 -4.71 2.30 7.78
C PHE A 136 -5.05 1.26 8.84
N TYR A 137 -4.07 0.73 9.58
CA TYR A 137 -4.32 -0.41 10.47
C TYR A 137 -5.38 -0.13 11.55
N PRO A 138 -5.43 1.04 12.23
CA PRO A 138 -6.52 1.35 13.15
C PRO A 138 -7.89 1.44 12.46
N ARG A 139 -7.92 1.79 11.18
CA ARG A 139 -9.12 1.99 10.36
C ARG A 139 -9.55 0.76 9.56
N MET A 140 -8.80 -0.33 9.66
CA MET A 140 -9.25 -1.60 9.10
C MET A 140 -10.44 -2.13 9.88
N ASN A 141 -11.47 -2.59 9.17
CA ASN A 141 -12.56 -3.36 9.77
C ASN A 141 -12.08 -4.77 10.12
N VAL A 142 -12.71 -5.39 11.11
CA VAL A 142 -12.42 -6.78 11.50
C VAL A 142 -12.72 -7.70 10.31
N GLY A 143 -11.79 -8.59 10.00
CA GLY A 143 -11.82 -9.43 8.81
C GLY A 143 -11.22 -8.79 7.56
N GLY A 144 -10.79 -7.54 7.65
CA GLY A 144 -10.08 -6.85 6.55
C GLY A 144 -8.59 -7.16 6.51
N TYR A 145 -7.95 -6.83 5.38
CA TYR A 145 -6.55 -7.19 5.11
C TYR A 145 -5.74 -6.01 4.59
N ILE A 146 -4.48 -5.95 5.03
CA ILE A 146 -3.45 -5.11 4.41
C ILE A 146 -2.46 -6.02 3.69
N MET A 147 -2.20 -5.76 2.41
CA MET A 147 -1.13 -6.38 1.62
C MET A 147 0.03 -5.39 1.51
N LEU A 148 1.12 -5.65 2.24
CA LEU A 148 2.30 -4.80 2.27
C LEU A 148 3.40 -5.45 1.44
N HIS A 149 3.80 -4.78 0.35
CA HIS A 149 4.80 -5.27 -0.59
C HIS A 149 6.23 -5.09 -0.07
N ASP A 150 7.20 -5.71 -0.71
CA ASP A 150 8.64 -5.60 -0.45
C ASP A 150 9.13 -5.92 0.96
N TYR A 151 8.33 -6.59 1.78
CA TYR A 151 8.67 -6.88 3.17
C TYR A 151 9.97 -7.70 3.32
N ASN A 152 10.31 -8.56 2.36
CA ASN A 152 11.52 -9.37 2.37
C ASN A 152 12.54 -8.97 1.28
N THR A 153 12.33 -7.88 0.57
CA THR A 153 13.27 -7.36 -0.43
C THR A 153 14.56 -6.91 0.26
N PRO A 154 15.73 -7.53 -0.06
CA PRO A 154 16.98 -7.26 0.64
C PRO A 154 17.49 -5.82 0.50
N GLU A 155 17.14 -5.16 -0.61
CA GLU A 155 17.52 -3.79 -0.95
C GLU A 155 16.70 -2.76 -0.18
N LEU A 156 15.50 -3.12 0.30
CA LEU A 156 14.50 -2.24 0.93
C LEU A 156 14.31 -2.58 2.41
N LYS A 157 15.37 -2.47 3.21
CA LYS A 157 15.37 -2.84 4.64
C LYS A 157 14.43 -2.00 5.48
N GLY A 158 14.11 -0.78 5.01
CA GLY A 158 13.18 0.15 5.64
C GLY A 158 11.79 -0.42 5.81
N VAL A 159 11.30 -1.20 4.84
CA VAL A 159 9.96 -1.81 4.87
C VAL A 159 9.78 -2.70 6.11
N LYS A 160 10.71 -3.64 6.31
CA LYS A 160 10.68 -4.54 7.48
C LYS A 160 10.88 -3.79 8.80
N LYS A 161 11.71 -2.74 8.78
CA LYS A 161 11.96 -1.88 9.96
C LYS A 161 10.69 -1.13 10.34
N ALA A 162 9.99 -0.54 9.39
CA ALA A 162 8.72 0.18 9.62
C ALA A 162 7.67 -0.70 10.29
N VAL A 163 7.49 -1.94 9.82
CA VAL A 163 6.57 -2.90 10.45
C VAL A 163 6.95 -3.18 11.90
N LYS A 164 8.25 -3.39 12.18
CA LYS A 164 8.73 -3.65 13.55
C LYS A 164 8.52 -2.46 14.46
N ASP A 165 8.77 -1.24 13.95
CA ASP A 165 8.61 -0.02 14.74
C ASP A 165 7.14 0.23 15.04
N TYR A 166 6.25 0.03 14.07
CA TYR A 166 4.82 0.09 14.28
C TYR A 166 4.34 -0.92 15.34
N GLU A 167 4.83 -2.17 15.30
CA GLU A 167 4.54 -3.18 16.35
C GLU A 167 5.00 -2.73 17.74
N CYS A 168 6.15 -2.06 17.81
CA CYS A 168 6.64 -1.48 19.08
C CYS A 168 5.74 -0.33 19.56
N GLU A 169 5.31 0.56 18.66
CA GLU A 169 4.42 1.68 18.99
C GLU A 169 3.08 1.22 19.57
N ILE A 170 2.48 0.19 18.95
CA ILE A 170 1.19 -0.34 19.41
C ILE A 170 1.31 -1.35 20.56
N GLY A 171 2.53 -1.68 20.99
CA GLY A 171 2.82 -2.60 22.11
C GLY A 171 2.40 -4.05 21.87
N ARG A 172 2.20 -4.46 20.59
CA ARG A 172 1.81 -5.83 20.25
C ARG A 172 2.30 -6.25 18.87
N ARG A 173 2.35 -7.56 18.63
CA ARG A 173 2.60 -8.11 17.29
C ARG A 173 1.35 -8.02 16.41
N LEU A 174 1.54 -7.76 15.13
CA LEU A 174 0.49 -7.89 14.12
C LEU A 174 0.23 -9.36 13.81
N VAL A 175 -1.02 -9.70 13.52
CA VAL A 175 -1.36 -10.98 12.89
C VAL A 175 -0.96 -10.88 11.42
N LYS A 176 0.07 -11.60 11.03
CA LYS A 176 0.66 -11.44 9.70
C LYS A 176 1.31 -12.71 9.18
N VAL A 177 1.24 -12.88 7.85
CA VAL A 177 1.87 -14.00 7.13
C VAL A 177 2.64 -13.44 5.92
N PRO A 178 3.95 -13.71 5.80
CA PRO A 178 4.68 -13.45 4.56
C PRO A 178 4.30 -14.50 3.51
N ILE A 179 4.04 -14.05 2.28
CA ILE A 179 3.76 -14.95 1.16
C ILE A 179 4.98 -15.17 0.29
N SER A 180 5.05 -16.29 -0.39
CA SER A 180 6.18 -16.67 -1.23
C SER A 180 6.01 -16.09 -2.65
N ASP A 181 6.14 -14.77 -2.77
CA ASP A 181 6.35 -14.10 -4.04
C ASP A 181 7.81 -13.60 -4.16
N SER A 182 8.18 -12.94 -5.26
CA SER A 182 9.56 -12.50 -5.49
C SER A 182 10.05 -11.45 -4.49
N CYS A 183 9.15 -10.66 -3.92
CA CYS A 183 9.44 -9.53 -3.02
C CYS A 183 9.00 -9.80 -1.58
N GLY A 184 8.36 -10.95 -1.33
CA GLY A 184 7.91 -11.38 -0.01
C GLY A 184 6.84 -10.46 0.58
N THR A 185 5.74 -10.27 -0.15
CA THR A 185 4.59 -9.53 0.35
C THR A 185 4.13 -10.03 1.71
N LEU A 186 3.81 -9.13 2.62
CA LEU A 186 3.28 -9.41 3.94
C LEU A 186 1.75 -9.20 3.94
N VAL A 187 1.00 -10.22 4.26
CA VAL A 187 -0.45 -10.10 4.52
C VAL A 187 -0.67 -9.88 6.01
N ILE A 188 -1.38 -8.82 6.37
CA ILE A 188 -1.71 -8.45 7.74
C ILE A 188 -3.23 -8.50 7.88
N GLY A 189 -3.73 -9.31 8.82
CA GLY A 189 -5.15 -9.39 9.16
C GLY A 189 -5.53 -8.46 10.32
N LYS A 190 -6.80 -8.06 10.35
CA LYS A 190 -7.38 -7.27 11.43
C LYS A 190 -8.35 -8.07 12.28
#